data_176f28ce67074f54936ed215568f3b79
#
_entry.id   176f28ce67074f54936ed215568f3b79
#
_cell.length_a   1.000
_cell.length_b   1.000
_cell.length_c   1.000
_cell.angle_alpha   90.00
_cell.angle_beta   90.00
_cell.angle_gamma   90.00
#
_symmetry.space_group_name_H-M   'P 1'
#
loop_
_entity.id
_entity.type
_entity.pdbx_description
1 polymer ?
#
loop_
_entity_poly.entity_id
_entity_poly.type
_entity_poly.pdbx_seq_one_letter_code
_entity_poly.pdbx_strand_id
1 'polypeptide(L)' 'MNMQQALNNITKNIELTQPQMEDVMRTIMNGEATDAQIGALMMGLRLKGESIDEITAAARVMREFAIKIDVSDVPYLVD' A
#
# COMPACT_ATOMS: atom_id res chain seq x y z
N MET A 1 -9.19 -1.82 8.18
CA MET A 1 -8.89 -3.19 7.66
C MET A 1 -7.47 -3.55 8.03
N ASN A 2 -7.26 -4.76 8.53
CA ASN A 2 -5.90 -5.22 8.82
C ASN A 2 -5.34 -6.04 7.65
N MET A 3 -4.06 -6.40 7.75
CA MET A 3 -3.39 -7.13 6.67
C MET A 3 -4.03 -8.48 6.40
N GLN A 4 -4.45 -9.17 7.45
CA GLN A 4 -5.07 -10.48 7.31
C GLN A 4 -6.35 -10.39 6.48
N GLN A 5 -7.19 -9.41 6.80
CA GLN A 5 -8.43 -9.20 6.08
C GLN A 5 -8.17 -8.82 4.62
N ALA A 6 -7.17 -7.97 4.41
CA ALA A 6 -6.80 -7.54 3.05
C ALA A 6 -6.35 -8.74 2.22
N LEU A 7 -5.49 -9.58 2.79
CA LEU A 7 -5.00 -10.74 2.07
C LEU A 7 -6.14 -11.72 1.77
N ASN A 8 -7.07 -11.91 2.70
CA ASN A 8 -8.22 -12.75 2.47
C ASN A 8 -9.08 -12.25 1.31
N ASN A 9 -9.32 -10.94 1.27
CA ASN A 9 -10.11 -10.36 0.19
C ASN A 9 -9.41 -10.54 -1.16
N ILE A 10 -8.12 -10.29 -1.21
CA ILE A 10 -7.36 -10.39 -2.45
C ILE A 10 -7.35 -11.82 -2.97
N THR A 11 -7.19 -12.80 -2.08
CA THR A 11 -7.19 -14.20 -2.51
C THR A 11 -8.54 -14.65 -3.04
N LYS A 12 -9.60 -13.92 -2.70
CA LYS A 12 -10.95 -14.19 -3.20
C LYS A 12 -11.32 -13.32 -4.39
N ASN A 13 -10.34 -12.60 -4.94
CA ASN A 13 -10.55 -11.65 -6.04
C ASN A 13 -11.52 -10.52 -5.68
N ILE A 14 -11.56 -10.15 -4.42
CA ILE A 14 -12.39 -9.04 -3.96
C ILE A 14 -11.51 -7.79 -3.93
N GLU A 15 -11.93 -6.76 -4.65
CA GLU A 15 -11.20 -5.51 -4.69
C GLU A 15 -11.31 -4.77 -3.37
N LEU A 16 -10.23 -4.10 -2.99
CA LEU A 16 -10.25 -3.25 -1.81
C LEU A 16 -10.81 -1.88 -2.19
N THR A 17 -11.63 -1.32 -1.31
CA THR A 17 -12.10 0.05 -1.48
C THR A 17 -10.94 1.01 -1.20
N GLN A 18 -11.13 2.29 -1.56
CA GLN A 18 -10.07 3.28 -1.28
C GLN A 18 -9.74 3.35 0.21
N PRO A 19 -10.73 3.47 1.13
CA PRO A 19 -10.40 3.49 2.56
C PRO A 19 -9.69 2.23 3.03
N GLN A 20 -10.09 1.07 2.52
CA GLN A 20 -9.45 -0.20 2.89
C GLN A 20 -8.01 -0.24 2.42
N MET A 21 -7.77 0.17 1.18
CA MET A 21 -6.42 0.18 0.63
C MET A 21 -5.54 1.20 1.36
N GLU A 22 -6.11 2.35 1.73
CA GLU A 22 -5.38 3.35 2.50
C GLU A 22 -4.94 2.78 3.85
N ASP A 23 -5.84 2.07 4.55
CA ASP A 23 -5.49 1.44 5.82
C ASP A 23 -4.33 0.47 5.67
N VAL A 24 -4.39 -0.35 4.63
CA VAL A 24 -3.36 -1.34 4.36
C VAL A 24 -2.03 -0.67 4.07
N MET A 25 -2.05 0.36 3.24
CA MET A 25 -0.84 1.09 2.89
C MET A 25 -0.24 1.79 4.11
N ARG A 26 -1.08 2.36 4.97
CA ARG A 26 -0.58 2.99 6.20
C ARG A 26 0.08 1.98 7.11
N THR A 27 -0.49 0.78 7.21
CA THR A 27 0.11 -0.31 7.98
C THR A 27 1.51 -0.62 7.46
N ILE A 28 1.66 -0.71 6.14
CA ILE A 28 2.94 -0.99 5.51
C ILE A 28 3.93 0.16 5.76
N MET A 29 3.49 1.38 5.54
CA MET A 29 4.36 2.55 5.67
C MET A 29 4.79 2.82 7.10
N ASN A 30 3.98 2.38 8.07
CA ASN A 30 4.33 2.51 9.48
C ASN A 30 5.23 1.37 9.97
N GLY A 31 5.56 0.43 9.10
CA GLY A 31 6.43 -0.69 9.47
C GLY A 31 5.73 -1.73 10.30
N GLU A 32 4.40 -1.81 10.22
CA GLU A 32 3.61 -2.75 11.03
C GLU A 32 3.29 -4.04 10.30
N ALA A 33 3.70 -4.15 9.04
CA ALA A 33 3.49 -5.37 8.26
C ALA A 33 4.80 -6.12 8.13
N THR A 34 4.73 -7.45 8.14
CA THR A 34 5.92 -8.27 7.92
C THR A 34 6.28 -8.28 6.44
N ASP A 35 7.53 -8.62 6.15
CA ASP A 35 7.97 -8.73 4.76
C ASP A 35 7.15 -9.77 4.00
N ALA A 36 6.80 -10.86 4.66
CA ALA A 36 5.98 -11.90 4.06
C ALA A 36 4.58 -11.37 3.71
N GLN A 37 3.99 -10.57 4.59
CA GLN A 37 2.69 -9.97 4.33
C GLN A 37 2.74 -8.99 3.17
N ILE A 38 3.78 -8.17 3.13
CA ILE A 38 3.95 -7.21 2.04
C ILE A 38 4.13 -7.94 0.71
N GLY A 39 4.97 -8.97 0.68
CA GLY A 39 5.18 -9.77 -0.52
C GLY A 39 3.92 -10.44 -0.99
N ALA A 40 3.16 -11.03 -0.05
CA ALA A 40 1.91 -11.69 -0.38
C ALA A 40 0.89 -10.69 -0.94
N LEU A 41 0.81 -9.52 -0.33
CA LEU A 41 -0.10 -8.47 -0.78
C LEU A 41 0.24 -8.02 -2.20
N MET A 42 1.51 -7.75 -2.45
CA MET A 42 1.95 -7.29 -3.78
C MET A 42 1.68 -8.34 -4.84
N MET A 43 2.00 -9.57 -4.56
CA MET A 43 1.76 -10.67 -5.50
C MET A 43 0.27 -10.88 -5.72
N GLY A 44 -0.52 -10.82 -4.66
CA GLY A 44 -1.97 -10.99 -4.76
C GLY A 44 -2.61 -9.90 -5.59
N LEU A 45 -2.20 -8.65 -5.38
CA LEU A 45 -2.71 -7.53 -6.16
C LEU A 45 -2.36 -7.69 -7.64
N ARG A 46 -1.16 -8.18 -7.92
CA ARG A 46 -0.72 -8.37 -9.29
C ARG A 46 -1.52 -9.48 -9.99
N LEU A 47 -1.76 -10.58 -9.28
CA LEU A 47 -2.52 -11.69 -9.84
C LEU A 47 -3.98 -11.34 -10.04
N LYS A 48 -4.55 -10.58 -9.11
CA LYS A 48 -5.93 -10.15 -9.19
C LYS A 48 -6.12 -9.07 -10.26
N GLY A 49 -5.12 -8.24 -10.44
CA GLY A 49 -5.23 -7.02 -11.24
C GLY A 49 -5.70 -5.88 -10.36
N GLU A 50 -4.84 -4.87 -10.21
CA GLU A 50 -5.14 -3.74 -9.34
C GLU A 50 -6.22 -2.88 -9.97
N SER A 51 -7.19 -2.47 -9.16
CA SER A 51 -8.22 -1.54 -9.60
C SER A 51 -7.69 -0.11 -9.56
N ILE A 52 -8.36 0.79 -10.26
CA ILE A 52 -8.01 2.22 -10.23
C ILE A 52 -8.12 2.75 -8.81
N ASP A 53 -9.14 2.33 -8.06
CA ASP A 53 -9.32 2.75 -6.68
C ASP A 53 -8.16 2.29 -5.79
N GLU A 54 -7.69 1.07 -5.99
CA GLU A 54 -6.57 0.56 -5.21
C GLU A 54 -5.29 1.32 -5.52
N ILE A 55 -5.02 1.59 -6.78
CA ILE A 55 -3.83 2.33 -7.20
C ILE A 55 -3.89 3.76 -6.68
N THR A 56 -5.04 4.40 -6.81
CA THR A 56 -5.23 5.78 -6.36
C THR A 56 -5.00 5.89 -4.86
N ALA A 57 -5.58 4.98 -4.09
CA ALA A 57 -5.44 4.99 -2.63
C ALA A 57 -3.99 4.76 -2.21
N ALA A 58 -3.31 3.82 -2.85
CA ALA A 58 -1.91 3.54 -2.54
C ALA A 58 -1.04 4.75 -2.82
N ALA A 59 -1.25 5.38 -3.97
CA ALA A 59 -0.47 6.57 -4.34
C ALA A 59 -0.72 7.72 -3.37
N ARG A 60 -1.97 7.88 -2.92
CA ARG A 60 -2.32 8.93 -1.97
C ARG A 60 -1.58 8.76 -0.65
N VAL A 61 -1.56 7.54 -0.12
CA VAL A 61 -0.87 7.29 1.14
C VAL A 61 0.63 7.44 0.99
N MET A 62 1.20 6.96 -0.10
CA MET A 62 2.63 7.13 -0.34
C MET A 62 3.01 8.61 -0.41
N ARG A 63 2.18 9.42 -1.05
CA ARG A 63 2.41 10.87 -1.12
C ARG A 63 2.30 11.51 0.27
N GLU A 64 1.32 11.07 1.05
CA GLU A 64 1.13 11.56 2.41
C GLU A 64 2.39 11.33 3.26
N PHE A 65 2.97 10.14 3.16
CA PHE A 65 4.17 9.81 3.91
C PHE A 65 5.40 10.53 3.37
N ALA A 66 5.47 10.72 2.06
CA ALA A 66 6.58 11.45 1.46
C ALA A 66 6.59 12.92 1.91
N ILE A 67 5.42 13.52 2.06
CA ILE A 67 5.32 14.89 2.55
C ILE A 67 5.79 14.99 4.00
N LYS A 68 5.56 13.98 4.79
CA LYS A 68 5.98 13.96 6.21
C LYS A 68 7.48 13.82 6.37
N ILE A 69 8.16 13.29 5.37
CA ILE A 69 9.61 13.15 5.42
C ILE A 69 10.21 14.49 5.03
N ASP A 70 11.16 14.97 5.83
CA ASP A 70 11.85 16.20 5.49
C ASP A 70 12.84 15.91 4.38
N VAL A 71 12.42 16.19 3.16
CA VAL A 71 13.25 15.90 2.00
C VAL A 71 14.19 17.05 1.66
N SER A 72 14.13 18.14 2.41
CA SER A 72 15.01 19.28 2.13
C SER A 72 16.47 18.93 2.34
N ASP A 73 16.71 17.92 3.14
CA ASP A 73 18.09 17.46 3.41
C ASP A 73 18.58 16.43 2.42
N VAL A 74 17.73 15.95 1.52
CA VAL A 74 18.09 14.92 0.54
C VAL A 74 18.81 15.61 -0.61
N PRO A 75 20.06 15.32 -0.82
CA PRO A 75 20.79 15.90 -1.95
C PRO A 75 20.21 15.46 -3.26
N TYR A 76 19.65 15.01 -3.61
CA TYR A 76 19.19 14.60 -4.64
C TYR A 76 19.09 14.23 -5.59
N LEU A 77 18.87 14.08 -5.73
CA LEU A 77 18.42 13.60 -6.42
C LEU A 77 18.55 13.29 -7.57
N VAL A 78 18.63 13.02 -7.76
CA VAL A 78 18.72 12.81 -8.78
C VAL A 78 18.64 12.48 -9.80
N ASP A 79 18.56 12.39 -10.12
CA ASP A 79 18.53 12.11 -11.17
C ASP A 79 18.54 12.06 -11.77
#